data_ae345a20dfce219760b04e7d7b06686e
#
_entry.id   ae345a20dfce219760b04e7d7b06686e
#
_cell.length_a   1.000
_cell.length_b   1.000
_cell.length_c   1.000
_cell.angle_alpha   90.00
_cell.angle_beta   90.00
_cell.angle_gamma   90.00
#
_symmetry.space_group_name_H-M   'P 1'
#
loop_
_entity.id
_entity.type
_entity.pdbx_description
1 polymer ?
#
loop_
_entity_poly.entity_id
_entity_poly.type
_entity_poly.pdbx_seq_one_letter_code
_entity_poly.pdbx_strand_id
1 'polypeptide(L)'
;MTRPIDKYPALNAYIESLRPIPAGTFQMGSSNGDDDEKPVHSVTLSSFRMGATPVTVAVWKEYCAATGTKLPKAPDWGLLDDHPVVNVSWIDIMGSDGTGGFCGWASDVAGFRLTLPTEAQFEYAARGGQSGLEYPWGNSFDRSKVWCSSSSFGDAKRTAPVVRTSNNYRNSFGLTDMSGNVWQWCSDWNGPYSSASHNDPTGPSSTSDNRRCARGGSWFDGYPDNFRCAERGRDYPEGRDDDSGFRLSAGP
;
A
#
# COMPACT_ATOMS: atom_id res chain seq x y z
N MET A 1 6.19 32.85 8.24
CA MET A 1 5.93 31.77 9.21
C MET A 1 6.25 30.45 8.51
N THR A 2 7.11 29.63 9.09
CA THR A 2 7.41 28.28 8.57
C THR A 2 6.15 27.40 8.75
N ARG A 3 5.76 26.67 7.72
CA ARG A 3 4.67 25.70 7.81
C ARG A 3 5.08 24.56 8.76
N PRO A 4 4.16 23.94 9.52
CA PRO A 4 4.50 22.81 10.40
C PRO A 4 5.27 21.69 9.67
N ILE A 5 4.91 21.42 8.43
CA ILE A 5 5.53 20.37 7.58
C ILE A 5 6.99 20.65 7.22
N ASP A 6 7.44 21.93 7.23
CA ASP A 6 8.82 22.27 6.88
C ASP A 6 9.84 21.72 7.88
N LYS A 7 9.38 21.27 9.07
CA LYS A 7 10.18 20.57 10.08
C LYS A 7 10.45 19.10 9.74
N TYR A 8 9.70 18.54 8.77
CA TYR A 8 9.68 17.13 8.43
C TYR A 8 9.94 16.95 6.93
N PRO A 9 11.21 17.12 6.49
CA PRO A 9 11.55 17.14 5.06
C PRO A 9 11.22 15.83 4.33
N ALA A 10 11.35 14.67 4.99
CA ALA A 10 11.02 13.38 4.37
C ALA A 10 9.50 13.23 4.20
N LEU A 11 8.70 13.60 5.19
CA LEU A 11 7.23 13.61 5.07
C LEU A 11 6.78 14.64 4.02
N ASN A 12 7.37 15.84 4.01
CA ASN A 12 7.04 16.86 3.01
C ASN A 12 7.29 16.36 1.59
N ALA A 13 8.47 15.79 1.33
CA ALA A 13 8.81 15.21 0.03
C ALA A 13 7.85 14.06 -0.35
N TYR A 14 7.47 13.22 0.63
CA TYR A 14 6.49 12.17 0.40
C TYR A 14 5.12 12.74 -0.01
N ILE A 15 4.62 13.76 0.69
CA ILE A 15 3.33 14.41 0.39
C ILE A 15 3.37 15.09 -0.98
N GLU A 16 4.45 15.76 -1.35
CA GLU A 16 4.63 16.36 -2.68
C GLU A 16 4.65 15.29 -3.80
N SER A 17 5.01 14.06 -3.47
CA SER A 17 5.00 12.94 -4.40
C SER A 17 3.62 12.31 -4.63
N LEU A 18 2.58 12.67 -3.86
CA LEU A 18 1.23 12.11 -4.02
C LEU A 18 0.74 12.27 -5.46
N ARG A 19 0.26 11.16 -6.04
CA ARG A 19 -0.27 11.13 -7.41
C ARG A 19 -1.78 11.29 -7.40
N PRO A 20 -2.34 12.17 -8.25
CA PRO A 20 -3.77 12.23 -8.44
C PRO A 20 -4.26 10.97 -9.15
N ILE A 21 -5.28 10.34 -8.59
CA ILE A 21 -5.96 9.18 -9.14
C ILE A 21 -7.35 9.65 -9.53
N PRO A 22 -7.71 9.62 -10.83
CA PRO A 22 -9.00 10.09 -11.29
C PRO A 22 -10.14 9.21 -10.77
N ALA A 23 -11.33 9.79 -10.64
CA ALA A 23 -12.54 9.03 -10.40
C ALA A 23 -12.80 8.04 -11.55
N GLY A 24 -13.41 6.91 -11.23
CA GLY A 24 -13.73 5.92 -12.26
C GLY A 24 -14.43 4.69 -11.70
N THR A 25 -14.93 3.88 -12.64
CA THR A 25 -15.58 2.60 -12.32
C THR A 25 -14.73 1.47 -12.90
N PHE A 26 -14.51 0.41 -12.12
CA PHE A 26 -13.76 -0.76 -12.55
C PHE A 26 -14.38 -2.05 -12.04
N GLN A 27 -13.93 -3.17 -12.58
CA GLN A 27 -14.27 -4.50 -12.09
C GLN A 27 -13.21 -4.94 -11.09
N MET A 28 -13.60 -5.00 -9.81
CA MET A 28 -12.75 -5.44 -8.70
C MET A 28 -12.79 -6.95 -8.55
N GLY A 29 -11.65 -7.56 -8.24
CA GLY A 29 -11.50 -9.01 -8.10
C GLY A 29 -11.07 -9.72 -9.38
N SER A 30 -11.09 -11.03 -9.36
CA SER A 30 -10.72 -11.90 -10.49
C SER A 30 -11.59 -13.16 -10.54
N SER A 31 -11.98 -13.57 -11.74
CA SER A 31 -12.66 -14.87 -11.95
C SER A 31 -11.67 -16.04 -12.00
N ASN A 32 -10.40 -15.75 -12.27
CA ASN A 32 -9.35 -16.74 -12.47
C ASN A 32 -8.38 -16.87 -11.28
N GLY A 33 -8.56 -16.03 -10.26
CA GLY A 33 -7.77 -16.04 -9.04
C GLY A 33 -8.36 -16.92 -7.93
N ASP A 34 -7.93 -16.66 -6.72
CA ASP A 34 -8.35 -17.38 -5.53
C ASP A 34 -9.84 -17.14 -5.22
N ASP A 35 -10.42 -17.97 -4.34
CA ASP A 35 -11.85 -17.90 -4.05
C ASP A 35 -12.24 -16.60 -3.33
N ASP A 36 -11.34 -16.00 -2.58
CA ASP A 36 -11.59 -14.73 -1.89
C ASP A 36 -11.49 -13.49 -2.81
N GLU A 37 -11.03 -13.65 -4.05
CA GLU A 37 -11.09 -12.63 -5.10
C GLU A 37 -12.44 -12.59 -5.81
N LYS A 38 -13.35 -13.51 -5.50
CA LYS A 38 -14.65 -13.69 -6.16
C LYS A 38 -15.81 -13.25 -5.25
N PRO A 39 -16.94 -12.82 -5.85
CA PRO A 39 -17.15 -12.59 -7.28
C PRO A 39 -16.52 -11.30 -7.78
N VAL A 40 -16.18 -11.24 -9.07
CA VAL A 40 -15.89 -9.96 -9.73
C VAL A 40 -17.12 -9.06 -9.63
N HIS A 41 -16.93 -7.81 -9.23
CA HIS A 41 -18.03 -6.87 -9.01
C HIS A 41 -17.64 -5.44 -9.41
N SER A 42 -18.65 -4.63 -9.65
CA SER A 42 -18.44 -3.23 -10.09
C SER A 42 -18.17 -2.32 -8.89
N VAL A 43 -17.11 -1.54 -8.95
CA VAL A 43 -16.76 -0.51 -7.95
C VAL A 43 -16.57 0.83 -8.64
N THR A 44 -17.24 1.85 -8.13
CA THR A 44 -17.03 3.25 -8.53
C THR A 44 -16.30 3.98 -7.41
N LEU A 45 -15.22 4.67 -7.76
CA LEU A 45 -14.43 5.46 -6.83
C LEU A 45 -14.46 6.94 -7.21
N SER A 46 -14.61 7.79 -6.23
CA SER A 46 -14.30 9.21 -6.32
C SER A 46 -12.81 9.43 -6.57
N SER A 47 -12.41 10.59 -7.09
CA SER A 47 -11.00 10.93 -7.22
C SER A 47 -10.31 11.00 -5.85
N PHE A 48 -9.05 10.61 -5.81
CA PHE A 48 -8.23 10.63 -4.61
C PHE A 48 -6.76 10.86 -4.95
N ARG A 49 -5.90 10.99 -3.95
CA ARG A 49 -4.44 11.02 -4.12
C ARG A 49 -3.82 9.82 -3.43
N MET A 50 -2.75 9.29 -3.99
CA MET A 50 -2.05 8.13 -3.43
C MET A 50 -0.54 8.36 -3.46
N GLY A 51 0.17 7.91 -2.41
CA GLY A 51 1.62 7.92 -2.34
C GLY A 51 2.24 7.26 -3.56
N ALA A 52 3.16 7.95 -4.25
CA ALA A 52 3.84 7.40 -5.41
C ALA A 52 4.61 6.11 -5.08
N THR A 53 5.03 5.99 -3.84
CA THR A 53 5.81 4.87 -3.27
C THR A 53 5.20 4.42 -1.95
N PRO A 54 5.61 3.26 -1.40
CA PRO A 54 5.44 2.98 0.02
C PRO A 54 6.10 4.05 0.90
N VAL A 55 5.62 4.21 2.14
CA VAL A 55 6.24 5.09 3.14
C VAL A 55 7.60 4.54 3.52
N THR A 56 8.61 5.43 3.58
CA THR A 56 9.99 5.02 3.84
C THR A 56 10.36 5.05 5.32
N VAL A 57 11.46 4.39 5.64
CA VAL A 57 12.09 4.44 6.97
C VAL A 57 12.44 5.88 7.35
N ALA A 58 12.89 6.72 6.41
CA ALA A 58 13.18 8.14 6.71
C ALA A 58 11.95 8.88 7.22
N VAL A 59 10.79 8.72 6.58
CA VAL A 59 9.53 9.34 7.01
C VAL A 59 9.10 8.80 8.38
N TRP A 60 9.24 7.50 8.59
CA TRP A 60 8.89 6.89 9.89
C TRP A 60 9.77 7.37 11.03
N LYS A 61 11.07 7.59 10.77
CA LYS A 61 12.01 8.18 11.76
C LYS A 61 11.58 9.58 12.20
N GLU A 62 11.07 10.41 11.27
CA GLU A 62 10.52 11.72 11.61
C GLU A 62 9.32 11.61 12.55
N TYR A 63 8.41 10.67 12.28
CA TYR A 63 7.29 10.36 13.17
C TYR A 63 7.75 9.97 14.57
N CYS A 64 8.68 9.02 14.65
CA CYS A 64 9.21 8.57 15.94
C CYS A 64 9.89 9.70 16.72
N ALA A 65 10.67 10.53 16.06
CA ALA A 65 11.33 11.67 16.68
C ALA A 65 10.33 12.75 17.17
N ALA A 66 9.23 12.95 16.44
CA ALA A 66 8.21 13.93 16.79
C ALA A 66 7.32 13.51 17.95
N THR A 67 7.03 12.21 18.07
CA THR A 67 6.02 11.68 19.01
C THR A 67 6.61 10.92 20.19
N GLY A 68 7.91 10.62 20.17
CA GLY A 68 8.55 9.74 21.15
C GLY A 68 8.24 8.25 20.93
N THR A 69 7.56 7.89 19.84
CA THR A 69 7.31 6.50 19.47
C THR A 69 8.64 5.78 19.19
N LYS A 70 8.76 4.54 19.62
CA LYS A 70 9.97 3.74 19.35
C LYS A 70 10.03 3.34 17.88
N LEU A 71 11.25 3.27 17.35
CA LEU A 71 11.50 2.66 16.04
C LEU A 71 11.02 1.20 16.03
N PRO A 72 10.54 0.69 14.89
CA PRO A 72 10.21 -0.71 14.76
C PRO A 72 11.46 -1.59 14.93
N LYS A 73 11.26 -2.87 15.19
CA LYS A 73 12.36 -3.84 15.19
C LYS A 73 13.07 -3.77 13.83
N ALA A 74 14.37 -3.54 13.84
CA ALA A 74 15.14 -3.57 12.62
C ALA A 74 15.14 -4.98 12.02
N PRO A 75 14.88 -5.14 10.71
CA PRO A 75 15.11 -6.40 10.03
C PRO A 75 16.62 -6.68 9.94
N ASP A 76 17.01 -7.88 9.50
CA ASP A 76 18.41 -8.30 9.43
C ASP A 76 19.31 -7.37 8.59
N TRP A 77 18.73 -6.68 7.60
CA TRP A 77 19.43 -5.69 6.75
C TRP A 77 19.44 -4.26 7.33
N GLY A 78 18.85 -4.05 8.50
CA GLY A 78 18.80 -2.75 9.18
C GLY A 78 17.69 -1.84 8.65
N LEU A 79 17.59 -0.63 9.25
CA LEU A 79 16.65 0.41 8.89
C LEU A 79 17.29 1.38 7.88
N LEU A 80 17.13 1.09 6.58
CA LEU A 80 17.68 1.88 5.47
C LEU A 80 16.69 2.98 5.09
N ASP A 81 17.12 4.24 5.06
CA ASP A 81 16.26 5.43 4.96
C ASP A 81 15.39 5.47 3.71
N ASP A 82 15.89 4.99 2.59
CA ASP A 82 15.22 5.00 1.28
C ASP A 82 14.41 3.71 0.98
N HIS A 83 14.38 2.77 1.92
CA HIS A 83 13.58 1.54 1.83
C HIS A 83 12.19 1.74 2.46
N PRO A 84 11.18 0.92 2.07
CA PRO A 84 9.91 0.88 2.80
C PRO A 84 10.13 0.63 4.28
N VAL A 85 9.37 1.31 5.13
CA VAL A 85 9.30 0.91 6.54
C VAL A 85 8.57 -0.42 6.65
N VAL A 86 9.12 -1.35 7.43
CA VAL A 86 8.58 -2.68 7.70
C VAL A 86 8.54 -2.94 9.21
N ASN A 87 7.98 -4.07 9.63
CA ASN A 87 7.75 -4.38 11.04
C ASN A 87 6.84 -3.35 11.74
N VAL A 88 5.88 -2.79 11.01
CA VAL A 88 4.88 -1.84 11.48
C VAL A 88 3.48 -2.46 11.36
N SER A 89 2.72 -2.44 12.44
CA SER A 89 1.37 -2.97 12.47
C SER A 89 0.35 -1.97 11.91
N TRP A 90 -0.83 -2.47 11.56
CA TRP A 90 -1.95 -1.60 11.21
C TRP A 90 -2.27 -0.61 12.33
N ILE A 91 -2.18 -1.04 13.60
CA ILE A 91 -2.41 -0.20 14.78
C ILE A 91 -1.35 0.90 14.90
N ASP A 92 -0.08 0.61 14.62
CA ASP A 92 0.98 1.65 14.62
C ASP A 92 0.68 2.74 13.58
N ILE A 93 0.07 2.35 12.45
CA ILE A 93 -0.23 3.24 11.33
C ILE A 93 -1.51 4.03 11.58
N MET A 94 -2.60 3.38 12.01
CA MET A 94 -3.93 3.96 12.09
C MET A 94 -4.38 4.31 13.51
N GLY A 95 -3.66 3.85 14.54
CA GLY A 95 -4.16 3.86 15.92
C GLY A 95 -5.18 2.74 16.18
N SER A 96 -5.45 2.47 17.44
CA SER A 96 -6.38 1.41 17.84
C SER A 96 -7.84 1.69 17.44
N ASP A 97 -8.19 2.98 17.30
CA ASP A 97 -9.51 3.46 16.89
C ASP A 97 -9.62 3.78 15.38
N GLY A 98 -8.53 3.62 14.62
CA GLY A 98 -8.48 3.94 13.20
C GLY A 98 -8.33 5.42 12.86
N THR A 99 -8.03 6.27 13.84
CA THR A 99 -7.94 7.74 13.66
C THR A 99 -6.63 8.36 14.13
N GLY A 100 -5.77 7.57 14.79
CA GLY A 100 -4.51 8.01 15.38
C GLY A 100 -3.27 7.48 14.66
N GLY A 101 -2.30 7.07 15.46
CA GLY A 101 -1.05 6.49 14.96
C GLY A 101 -0.25 7.43 14.04
N PHE A 102 0.46 6.83 13.12
CA PHE A 102 1.22 7.56 12.10
C PHE A 102 0.31 8.44 11.22
N CYS A 103 -0.85 7.93 10.80
CA CYS A 103 -1.77 8.67 9.93
C CYS A 103 -2.34 9.91 10.62
N GLY A 104 -2.65 9.84 11.92
CA GLY A 104 -3.09 10.98 12.72
C GLY A 104 -2.02 12.07 12.77
N TRP A 105 -0.80 11.71 13.16
CA TRP A 105 0.32 12.65 13.19
C TRP A 105 0.60 13.26 11.81
N ALA A 106 0.66 12.45 10.77
CA ALA A 106 0.93 12.93 9.42
C ALA A 106 -0.16 13.88 8.92
N SER A 107 -1.43 13.63 9.26
CA SER A 107 -2.56 14.50 8.94
C SER A 107 -2.46 15.86 9.63
N ASP A 108 -2.14 15.87 10.92
CA ASP A 108 -1.97 17.10 11.71
C ASP A 108 -0.83 17.96 11.14
N VAL A 109 0.29 17.33 10.77
CA VAL A 109 1.44 18.03 10.17
C VAL A 109 1.11 18.57 8.78
N ALA A 110 0.39 17.78 7.97
CA ALA A 110 0.03 18.13 6.59
C ALA A 110 -1.09 19.18 6.52
N GLY A 111 -1.97 19.24 7.52
CA GLY A 111 -3.16 20.09 7.53
C GLY A 111 -4.32 19.54 6.69
N PHE A 112 -4.27 18.27 6.31
CA PHE A 112 -5.36 17.53 5.64
C PHE A 112 -5.26 16.04 5.96
N ARG A 113 -6.38 15.33 5.79
CA ARG A 113 -6.47 13.92 6.15
C ARG A 113 -5.59 13.05 5.25
N LEU A 114 -4.70 12.29 5.89
CA LEU A 114 -3.91 11.21 5.34
C LEU A 114 -4.33 9.89 6.02
N THR A 115 -4.48 8.82 5.25
CA THR A 115 -4.95 7.53 5.75
C THR A 115 -4.35 6.39 4.91
N LEU A 116 -4.56 5.16 5.31
CA LEU A 116 -4.35 4.02 4.43
C LEU A 116 -5.35 4.07 3.26
N PRO A 117 -4.99 3.60 2.06
CA PRO A 117 -5.97 3.39 1.00
C PRO A 117 -7.00 2.35 1.42
N THR A 118 -8.23 2.44 0.90
CA THR A 118 -9.13 1.31 0.94
C THR A 118 -8.61 0.19 0.03
N GLU A 119 -9.05 -1.04 0.27
CA GLU A 119 -8.70 -2.18 -0.58
C GLU A 119 -9.06 -1.92 -2.05
N ALA A 120 -10.25 -1.34 -2.29
CA ALA A 120 -10.70 -0.97 -3.62
C ALA A 120 -9.86 0.15 -4.26
N GLN A 121 -9.46 1.16 -3.48
CA GLN A 121 -8.54 2.21 -3.96
C GLN A 121 -7.19 1.61 -4.36
N PHE A 122 -6.67 0.66 -3.57
CA PHE A 122 -5.40 0.01 -3.88
C PHE A 122 -5.49 -0.76 -5.20
N GLU A 123 -6.50 -1.63 -5.37
CA GLU A 123 -6.65 -2.44 -6.59
C GLU A 123 -6.87 -1.57 -7.84
N TYR A 124 -7.76 -0.56 -7.74
CA TYR A 124 -7.97 0.40 -8.83
C TYR A 124 -6.69 1.11 -9.23
N ALA A 125 -5.93 1.57 -8.25
CA ALA A 125 -4.66 2.25 -8.47
C ALA A 125 -3.60 1.31 -9.04
N ALA A 126 -3.53 0.05 -8.57
CA ALA A 126 -2.62 -0.97 -9.11
C ALA A 126 -2.90 -1.26 -10.58
N ARG A 127 -4.17 -1.39 -10.95
CA ARG A 127 -4.61 -1.58 -12.34
C ARG A 127 -4.47 -0.33 -13.22
N GLY A 128 -4.03 0.81 -12.66
CA GLY A 128 -3.95 2.06 -13.42
C GLY A 128 -5.28 2.55 -13.97
N GLY A 129 -6.38 2.29 -13.25
CA GLY A 129 -7.73 2.64 -13.63
C GLY A 129 -8.37 1.75 -14.72
N GLN A 130 -7.71 0.66 -15.12
CA GLN A 130 -8.19 -0.24 -16.16
C GLN A 130 -8.79 -1.52 -15.56
N SER A 131 -9.95 -1.93 -16.06
CA SER A 131 -10.51 -3.25 -15.72
C SER A 131 -9.72 -4.36 -16.40
N GLY A 132 -9.56 -5.50 -15.70
CA GLY A 132 -9.02 -6.73 -16.28
C GLY A 132 -7.50 -6.78 -16.46
N LEU A 133 -6.75 -5.76 -16.04
CA LEU A 133 -5.30 -5.89 -15.96
C LEU A 133 -4.91 -6.87 -14.85
N GLU A 134 -4.15 -7.88 -15.18
CA GLU A 134 -3.70 -8.89 -14.22
C GLU A 134 -2.58 -8.35 -13.33
N TYR A 135 -1.62 -7.65 -13.91
CA TYR A 135 -0.50 -7.00 -13.22
C TYR A 135 -0.49 -5.50 -13.52
N PRO A 136 0.18 -4.66 -12.71
CA PRO A 136 0.26 -3.21 -12.94
C PRO A 136 0.85 -2.80 -14.30
N TRP A 137 1.50 -3.74 -15.00
CA TRP A 137 2.17 -3.53 -16.29
C TRP A 137 1.53 -4.28 -17.47
N GLY A 138 0.45 -5.05 -17.26
CA GLY A 138 -0.20 -5.83 -18.32
C GLY A 138 -0.69 -7.20 -17.86
N ASN A 139 -0.99 -8.09 -18.81
CA ASN A 139 -1.61 -9.39 -18.52
C ASN A 139 -0.62 -10.56 -18.58
N SER A 140 0.67 -10.29 -18.64
CA SER A 140 1.72 -11.31 -18.58
C SER A 140 2.70 -10.98 -17.47
N PHE A 141 3.06 -11.98 -16.68
CA PHE A 141 4.05 -11.80 -15.63
C PHE A 141 5.43 -11.44 -16.23
N ASP A 142 6.02 -10.37 -15.70
CA ASP A 142 7.35 -9.90 -16.10
C ASP A 142 8.23 -9.67 -14.85
N ARG A 143 9.17 -10.60 -14.64
CA ARG A 143 10.11 -10.56 -13.50
C ARG A 143 10.98 -9.30 -13.45
N SER A 144 11.14 -8.61 -14.57
CA SER A 144 11.91 -7.36 -14.62
C SER A 144 11.16 -6.16 -14.05
N LYS A 145 9.87 -6.32 -13.72
CA LYS A 145 8.98 -5.26 -13.25
C LYS A 145 8.55 -5.42 -11.79
N VAL A 146 9.06 -6.43 -11.10
CA VAL A 146 8.70 -6.72 -9.72
C VAL A 146 9.94 -7.01 -8.88
N TRP A 147 9.99 -6.50 -7.65
CA TRP A 147 11.01 -6.84 -6.67
C TRP A 147 10.50 -7.96 -5.77
N CYS A 148 11.01 -9.18 -5.98
CA CYS A 148 10.55 -10.40 -5.33
C CYS A 148 11.68 -11.44 -5.25
N SER A 149 11.47 -12.55 -4.53
CA SER A 149 12.48 -13.59 -4.28
C SER A 149 12.97 -14.28 -5.56
N SER A 150 12.22 -14.19 -6.65
CA SER A 150 12.60 -14.76 -7.94
C SER A 150 12.68 -13.71 -9.06
N SER A 151 13.08 -12.48 -8.73
CA SER A 151 13.24 -11.40 -9.69
C SER A 151 14.42 -11.65 -10.65
N SER A 152 14.41 -10.99 -11.82
CA SER A 152 15.52 -11.04 -12.79
C SER A 152 16.82 -10.41 -12.28
N PHE A 153 16.75 -9.69 -11.15
CA PHE A 153 17.88 -9.03 -10.51
C PHE A 153 18.56 -9.89 -9.44
N GLY A 154 18.25 -11.18 -9.39
CA GLY A 154 18.64 -12.11 -8.35
C GLY A 154 17.52 -12.26 -7.30
N ASP A 155 17.63 -13.28 -6.46
CA ASP A 155 16.68 -13.51 -5.39
C ASP A 155 16.72 -12.34 -4.41
N ALA A 156 15.62 -11.61 -4.29
CA ALA A 156 15.50 -10.59 -3.26
C ALA A 156 15.58 -11.29 -1.88
N LYS A 157 16.46 -10.77 -1.03
CA LYS A 157 16.62 -11.23 0.37
C LYS A 157 16.26 -10.14 1.36
N ARG A 158 15.67 -9.05 0.85
CA ARG A 158 15.28 -7.85 1.59
C ARG A 158 14.44 -6.95 0.71
N THR A 159 13.88 -5.91 1.28
CA THR A 159 13.26 -4.80 0.54
C THR A 159 14.26 -4.10 -0.39
N ALA A 160 13.76 -3.34 -1.33
CA ALA A 160 14.55 -2.45 -2.19
C ALA A 160 14.23 -0.98 -1.92
N PRO A 161 15.13 -0.04 -2.30
CA PRO A 161 14.81 1.39 -2.29
C PRO A 161 13.53 1.68 -3.07
N VAL A 162 12.64 2.55 -2.53
CA VAL A 162 11.35 2.88 -3.15
C VAL A 162 11.50 3.68 -4.44
N VAL A 163 12.61 4.40 -4.60
CA VAL A 163 12.98 5.10 -5.83
C VAL A 163 14.12 4.35 -6.49
N ARG A 164 13.80 3.61 -7.54
CA ARG A 164 14.76 2.91 -8.38
C ARG A 164 14.97 3.67 -9.68
N THR A 165 16.17 3.63 -10.21
CA THR A 165 16.54 4.34 -11.45
C THR A 165 15.80 3.84 -12.70
N SER A 166 15.21 2.65 -12.64
CA SER A 166 14.42 2.07 -13.72
C SER A 166 12.96 2.52 -13.64
N ASN A 167 12.45 3.15 -14.70
CA ASN A 167 11.01 3.46 -14.86
C ASN A 167 10.13 2.21 -15.05
N ASN A 168 10.72 1.02 -15.12
CA ASN A 168 10.01 -0.24 -15.38
C ASN A 168 9.07 -0.66 -14.25
N TYR A 169 9.21 -0.07 -13.05
CA TYR A 169 8.40 -0.37 -11.88
C TYR A 169 7.17 0.52 -11.70
N ARG A 170 6.97 1.52 -12.59
CA ARG A 170 5.85 2.46 -12.50
C ARG A 170 4.69 2.02 -13.37
N ASN A 171 3.49 2.06 -12.80
CA ASN A 171 2.27 1.89 -13.58
C ASN A 171 1.84 3.19 -14.27
N SER A 172 0.70 3.19 -14.97
CA SER A 172 0.17 4.32 -15.73
C SER A 172 -0.12 5.58 -14.88
N PHE A 173 -0.38 5.41 -13.58
CA PHE A 173 -0.55 6.54 -12.65
C PHE A 173 0.77 7.02 -12.03
N GLY A 174 1.90 6.44 -12.42
CA GLY A 174 3.22 6.79 -11.90
C GLY A 174 3.49 6.25 -10.50
N LEU A 175 2.74 5.24 -10.07
CA LEU A 175 2.92 4.55 -8.79
C LEU A 175 3.95 3.43 -8.94
N THR A 176 4.86 3.29 -7.97
CA THR A 176 5.82 2.18 -7.88
C THR A 176 5.40 1.19 -6.82
N ASP A 177 5.91 -0.04 -6.92
CA ASP A 177 5.69 -1.07 -5.91
C ASP A 177 4.22 -1.32 -5.56
N MET A 178 3.35 -1.22 -6.60
CA MET A 178 1.97 -1.70 -6.49
C MET A 178 1.92 -3.23 -6.52
N SER A 179 3.04 -3.85 -6.93
CA SER A 179 3.30 -5.30 -6.85
C SER A 179 4.76 -5.50 -6.47
N GLY A 180 4.99 -6.34 -5.44
CA GLY A 180 6.31 -6.66 -4.90
C GLY A 180 6.85 -5.60 -3.93
N ASN A 181 8.04 -5.81 -3.47
CA ASN A 181 8.77 -5.08 -2.45
C ASN A 181 8.20 -5.32 -1.04
N VAL A 182 7.01 -4.83 -0.73
CA VAL A 182 6.31 -5.09 0.54
C VAL A 182 4.82 -5.29 0.33
N TRP A 183 4.21 -6.21 1.07
CA TRP A 183 2.77 -6.21 1.30
C TRP A 183 2.37 -4.87 1.91
N GLN A 184 1.21 -4.34 1.52
CA GLN A 184 0.79 -3.01 1.94
C GLN A 184 -0.57 -3.06 2.60
N TRP A 185 -0.60 -2.61 3.86
CA TRP A 185 -1.82 -2.48 4.63
C TRP A 185 -2.86 -1.59 3.93
N CYS A 186 -4.10 -2.05 3.94
CA CYS A 186 -5.28 -1.26 3.59
C CYS A 186 -6.09 -0.93 4.84
N SER A 187 -6.98 0.07 4.74
CA SER A 187 -7.84 0.48 5.86
C SER A 187 -8.88 -0.57 6.24
N ASP A 188 -9.24 -1.43 5.29
CA ASP A 188 -10.40 -2.30 5.36
C ASP A 188 -10.15 -3.53 6.24
N TRP A 189 -11.19 -3.97 6.94
CA TRP A 189 -11.26 -5.33 7.40
C TRP A 189 -11.35 -6.29 6.21
N ASN A 190 -10.66 -7.42 6.30
CA ASN A 190 -10.78 -8.47 5.28
C ASN A 190 -12.14 -9.16 5.39
N GLY A 191 -12.85 -9.25 4.28
CA GLY A 191 -14.14 -9.92 4.21
C GLY A 191 -14.48 -10.39 2.80
N PRO A 192 -15.53 -11.21 2.66
CA PRO A 192 -15.94 -11.71 1.35
C PRO A 192 -16.47 -10.59 0.46
N TYR A 193 -16.22 -10.70 -0.83
CA TYR A 193 -16.84 -9.83 -1.82
C TYR A 193 -18.32 -10.18 -2.01
N SER A 194 -19.10 -9.19 -2.46
CA SER A 194 -20.47 -9.38 -2.91
C SER A 194 -20.60 -9.04 -4.39
N SER A 195 -21.60 -9.60 -5.07
CA SER A 195 -21.88 -9.28 -6.48
C SER A 195 -22.54 -7.90 -6.69
N ALA A 196 -22.86 -7.20 -5.61
CA ALA A 196 -23.46 -5.87 -5.69
C ALA A 196 -22.44 -4.83 -6.20
N SER A 197 -22.95 -3.77 -6.84
CA SER A 197 -22.14 -2.60 -7.16
C SER A 197 -21.93 -1.72 -5.94
N HIS A 198 -20.73 -1.20 -5.77
CA HIS A 198 -20.34 -0.39 -4.61
C HIS A 198 -19.78 0.98 -5.05
N ASN A 199 -20.07 2.01 -4.26
CA ASN A 199 -19.48 3.34 -4.43
C ASN A 199 -18.60 3.65 -3.22
N ASP A 200 -17.33 4.00 -3.46
CA ASP A 200 -16.32 4.30 -2.44
C ASP A 200 -16.34 3.31 -1.26
N PRO A 201 -16.25 1.99 -1.51
CA PRO A 201 -16.36 1.00 -0.44
C PRO A 201 -15.18 1.09 0.53
N THR A 202 -15.46 0.81 1.80
CA THR A 202 -14.49 0.81 2.91
C THR A 202 -14.39 -0.56 3.58
N GLY A 203 -14.83 -1.61 2.89
CA GLY A 203 -14.90 -2.95 3.44
C GLY A 203 -16.04 -3.14 4.46
N PRO A 204 -16.13 -4.32 5.07
CA PRO A 204 -17.11 -4.58 6.13
C PRO A 204 -16.74 -3.80 7.41
N SER A 205 -17.73 -3.50 8.24
CA SER A 205 -17.50 -2.81 9.53
C SER A 205 -16.78 -3.68 10.57
N SER A 206 -16.84 -5.01 10.40
CA SER A 206 -16.16 -6.00 11.22
C SER A 206 -16.03 -7.31 10.45
N THR A 207 -15.16 -8.19 10.92
CA THR A 207 -14.97 -9.53 10.36
C THR A 207 -14.78 -10.54 11.47
N SER A 208 -15.16 -11.81 11.24
CA SER A 208 -15.03 -12.89 12.22
C SER A 208 -13.59 -13.35 12.42
N ASP A 209 -12.71 -13.13 11.46
CA ASP A 209 -11.30 -13.51 11.54
C ASP A 209 -10.39 -12.40 12.09
N ASN A 210 -10.95 -11.20 12.35
CA ASN A 210 -10.25 -10.05 12.90
C ASN A 210 -8.96 -9.66 12.14
N ARG A 211 -8.95 -9.80 10.82
CA ARG A 211 -7.81 -9.46 9.97
C ARG A 211 -8.09 -8.24 9.10
N ARG A 212 -7.05 -7.45 8.87
CA ARG A 212 -7.03 -6.32 7.93
C ARG A 212 -6.52 -6.78 6.58
N CYS A 213 -7.00 -6.13 5.51
CA CYS A 213 -6.48 -6.37 4.16
C CYS A 213 -5.05 -5.88 4.01
N ALA A 214 -4.26 -6.65 3.28
CA ALA A 214 -2.96 -6.27 2.74
C ALA A 214 -2.92 -6.61 1.24
N ARG A 215 -2.16 -5.88 0.45
CA ARG A 215 -2.15 -6.00 -1.00
C ARG A 215 -0.74 -5.89 -1.58
N GLY A 216 -0.54 -6.47 -2.76
CA GLY A 216 0.60 -6.20 -3.64
C GLY A 216 1.72 -7.24 -3.63
N GLY A 217 1.77 -8.16 -2.67
CA GLY A 217 2.92 -9.07 -2.54
C GLY A 217 4.20 -8.38 -2.08
N SER A 218 5.24 -9.14 -1.83
CA SER A 218 6.46 -8.67 -1.17
C SER A 218 7.75 -9.18 -1.81
N TRP A 219 8.87 -8.74 -1.28
CA TRP A 219 10.20 -9.23 -1.63
C TRP A 219 10.39 -10.73 -1.34
N PHE A 220 9.64 -11.27 -0.38
CA PHE A 220 9.74 -12.66 0.05
C PHE A 220 8.97 -13.63 -0.87
N ASP A 221 7.95 -13.16 -1.56
CA ASP A 221 7.13 -13.96 -2.46
C ASP A 221 7.86 -14.32 -3.75
N GLY A 222 7.55 -15.47 -4.33
CA GLY A 222 8.23 -15.99 -5.51
C GLY A 222 7.33 -16.43 -6.67
N TYR A 223 6.02 -16.54 -6.41
CA TYR A 223 5.06 -17.02 -7.41
C TYR A 223 4.36 -15.85 -8.11
N PRO A 224 4.17 -15.91 -9.45
CA PRO A 224 3.49 -14.86 -10.21
C PRO A 224 2.16 -14.42 -9.62
N ASP A 225 1.38 -15.36 -9.08
CA ASP A 225 0.05 -15.10 -8.55
C ASP A 225 0.05 -14.10 -7.40
N ASN A 226 1.11 -14.07 -6.56
CA ASN A 226 1.24 -13.12 -5.46
C ASN A 226 1.31 -11.64 -5.90
N PHE A 227 1.57 -11.40 -7.20
CA PHE A 227 1.78 -10.05 -7.75
C PHE A 227 0.62 -9.57 -8.61
N ARG A 228 -0.48 -10.36 -8.72
CA ARG A 228 -1.68 -9.95 -9.44
C ARG A 228 -2.36 -8.77 -8.74
N CYS A 229 -2.92 -7.85 -9.51
CA CYS A 229 -3.64 -6.70 -8.96
C CYS A 229 -4.80 -7.12 -8.04
N ALA A 230 -5.41 -8.28 -8.32
CA ALA A 230 -6.53 -8.81 -7.55
C ALA A 230 -6.11 -9.62 -6.31
N GLU A 231 -4.85 -10.04 -6.21
CA GLU A 231 -4.33 -10.84 -5.10
C GLU A 231 -4.59 -10.18 -3.74
N ARG A 232 -5.03 -10.99 -2.78
CA ARG A 232 -5.49 -10.53 -1.46
C ARG A 232 -4.68 -11.16 -0.33
N GLY A 233 -3.88 -10.35 0.35
CA GLY A 233 -3.29 -10.69 1.63
C GLY A 233 -4.15 -10.20 2.80
N ARG A 234 -3.88 -10.77 3.98
CA ARG A 234 -4.52 -10.36 5.24
C ARG A 234 -3.68 -10.73 6.44
N ASP A 235 -3.69 -9.89 7.45
CA ASP A 235 -3.06 -10.20 8.73
C ASP A 235 -3.78 -9.52 9.90
N TYR A 236 -3.45 -9.95 11.13
CA TYR A 236 -3.99 -9.34 12.35
C TYR A 236 -3.51 -7.88 12.48
N PRO A 237 -4.36 -6.97 13.00
CA PRO A 237 -3.99 -5.55 13.13
C PRO A 237 -2.72 -5.28 13.92
N GLU A 238 -2.31 -6.20 14.79
CA GLU A 238 -1.08 -6.16 15.59
C GLU A 238 0.13 -6.79 14.88
N GLY A 239 -0.09 -7.49 13.75
CA GLY A 239 0.96 -8.19 12.99
C GLY A 239 2.09 -7.25 12.56
N ARG A 240 3.31 -7.75 12.60
CA ARG A 240 4.52 -7.01 12.22
C ARG A 240 5.49 -7.96 11.55
N ASP A 241 5.61 -7.81 10.24
CA ASP A 241 6.48 -8.63 9.41
C ASP A 241 7.49 -7.77 8.65
N ASP A 242 8.64 -8.33 8.37
CA ASP A 242 9.72 -7.61 7.68
C ASP A 242 9.51 -7.52 6.15
N ASP A 243 8.37 -8.03 5.69
CA ASP A 243 7.89 -7.94 4.32
C ASP A 243 6.60 -7.13 4.17
N SER A 244 6.12 -6.53 5.26
CA SER A 244 4.86 -5.77 5.31
C SER A 244 5.08 -4.31 5.70
N GLY A 245 4.57 -3.39 4.87
CA GLY A 245 4.63 -1.95 5.04
C GLY A 245 3.32 -1.28 4.62
N PHE A 246 3.37 -0.04 4.11
CA PHE A 246 2.16 0.68 3.70
C PHE A 246 2.47 1.88 2.80
N ARG A 247 1.44 2.42 2.17
CA ARG A 247 1.43 3.75 1.54
C ARG A 247 0.24 4.56 2.03
N LEU A 248 0.29 5.89 1.84
CA LEU A 248 -0.81 6.77 2.21
C LEU A 248 -1.73 7.06 1.03
N SER A 249 -2.99 7.33 1.37
CA SER A 249 -4.01 7.91 0.51
C SER A 249 -4.55 9.19 1.14
N ALA A 250 -5.08 10.08 0.30
CA ALA A 250 -5.75 11.31 0.73
C ALA A 250 -6.96 11.57 -0.17
N GLY A 251 -7.93 12.32 0.32
CA GLY A 251 -8.99 12.88 -0.50
C GLY A 251 -8.45 13.76 -1.63
N PRO A 252 -9.29 14.18 -2.55
CA PRO A 252 -8.92 15.02 -3.68
C PRO A 252 -8.32 16.37 -3.27
#